data_2b1354baf2df01f97a3c4c81baec48c3
#
_entry.id   2b1354baf2df01f97a3c4c81baec48c3
#
_cell.length_a   1.000
_cell.length_b   1.000
_cell.length_c   1.000
_cell.angle_alpha   90.00
_cell.angle_beta   90.00
_cell.angle_gamma   90.00
#
_symmetry.space_group_name_H-M   'P 1'
#
loop_
_entity.id
_entity.type
_entity.pdbx_description
1 polymer ?
#
loop_
_entity_poly.entity_id
_entity_poly.type
_entity_poly.pdbx_seq_one_letter_code
_entity_poly.pdbx_strand_id
1 'polypeptide(L)'
;AWDAVFEELKAGDDRRIAALAQELAKTYPTTDADRDRVVLAVSLDVRGGSGATWSGRYLLDLVGTAEESAMARCVSRTLALGVRHILDGSLPPGLGRAAETAERSEAWLAELAREGVPFTLRAG
;
A
#
# COMPACT_ATOMS: atom_id res chain seq x y z
N ALA A 1 -15.71 4.63 -21.82
CA ALA A 1 -14.32 5.09 -21.98
C ALA A 1 -13.31 3.97 -21.69
N TRP A 2 -13.41 3.26 -20.56
CA TRP A 2 -12.49 2.16 -20.22
C TRP A 2 -12.64 0.90 -21.09
N ASP A 3 -13.83 0.64 -21.65
CA ASP A 3 -14.07 -0.54 -22.47
C ASP A 3 -13.15 -0.59 -23.69
N ALA A 4 -12.91 0.55 -24.35
CA ALA A 4 -11.99 0.65 -25.48
C ALA A 4 -10.53 0.33 -25.06
N VAL A 5 -10.10 0.79 -23.89
CA VAL A 5 -8.77 0.47 -23.33
C VAL A 5 -8.65 -1.03 -23.07
N PHE A 6 -9.66 -1.65 -22.49
CA PHE A 6 -9.66 -3.09 -22.24
C PHE A 6 -9.64 -3.93 -23.51
N GLU A 7 -10.32 -3.51 -24.57
CA GLU A 7 -10.30 -4.22 -25.86
C GLU A 7 -8.91 -4.15 -26.52
N GLU A 8 -8.23 -2.99 -26.45
CA GLU A 8 -6.85 -2.87 -26.92
C GLU A 8 -5.88 -3.76 -26.14
N LEU A 9 -6.02 -3.83 -24.81
CA LEU A 9 -5.19 -4.69 -23.95
C LEU A 9 -5.44 -6.18 -24.23
N LYS A 10 -6.68 -6.59 -24.48
CA LYS A 10 -7.03 -7.97 -24.85
C LYS A 10 -6.46 -8.37 -26.21
N ALA A 11 -6.36 -7.43 -27.15
CA ALA A 11 -5.79 -7.70 -28.48
C ALA A 11 -4.29 -8.03 -28.42
N GLY A 12 -3.58 -7.64 -27.36
CA GLY A 12 -2.21 -8.06 -27.08
C GLY A 12 -1.14 -7.55 -28.06
N ASP A 13 -1.44 -6.49 -28.83
CA ASP A 13 -0.48 -5.87 -29.76
C ASP A 13 0.37 -4.83 -29.02
N ASP A 14 1.64 -5.15 -28.77
CA ASP A 14 2.56 -4.27 -28.03
C ASP A 14 2.70 -2.87 -28.62
N ARG A 15 2.65 -2.74 -29.96
CA ARG A 15 2.76 -1.43 -30.62
C ARG A 15 1.51 -0.58 -30.38
N ARG A 16 0.34 -1.21 -30.43
CA ARG A 16 -0.93 -0.52 -30.14
C ARG A 16 -1.04 -0.14 -28.68
N ILE A 17 -0.61 -1.01 -27.78
CA ILE A 17 -0.55 -0.74 -26.33
C ILE A 17 0.39 0.44 -26.05
N ALA A 18 1.58 0.47 -26.66
CA ALA A 18 2.51 1.58 -26.52
C ALA A 18 1.95 2.90 -27.08
N ALA A 19 1.27 2.86 -28.22
CA ALA A 19 0.63 4.03 -28.80
C ALA A 19 -0.51 4.56 -27.90
N LEU A 20 -1.34 3.67 -27.36
CA LEU A 20 -2.40 4.02 -26.40
C LEU A 20 -1.83 4.65 -25.14
N ALA A 21 -0.74 4.09 -24.59
CA ALA A 21 -0.07 4.65 -23.42
C ALA A 21 0.44 6.08 -23.67
N GLN A 22 1.02 6.33 -24.86
CA GLN A 22 1.47 7.67 -25.25
C GLN A 22 0.30 8.64 -25.43
N GLU A 23 -0.81 8.20 -26.00
CA GLU A 23 -2.02 9.01 -26.16
C GLU A 23 -2.61 9.38 -24.79
N LEU A 24 -2.71 8.42 -23.87
CA LEU A 24 -3.19 8.64 -22.52
C LEU A 24 -2.29 9.62 -21.76
N ALA A 25 -0.96 9.49 -21.87
CA ALA A 25 -0.01 10.41 -21.25
C ALA A 25 -0.13 11.84 -21.79
N LYS A 26 -0.48 12.03 -23.07
CA LYS A 26 -0.74 13.35 -23.66
C LYS A 26 -2.08 13.93 -23.22
N THR A 27 -3.10 13.07 -23.10
CA THR A 27 -4.47 13.48 -22.74
C THR A 27 -4.59 13.78 -21.26
N TYR A 28 -3.84 13.04 -20.44
CA TYR A 28 -3.82 13.16 -18.98
C TYR A 28 -2.39 13.37 -18.47
N PRO A 29 -1.77 14.52 -18.78
CA PRO A 29 -0.41 14.77 -18.35
C PRO A 29 -0.34 14.89 -16.82
N THR A 30 0.65 14.24 -16.22
CA THR A 30 1.00 14.45 -14.82
C THR A 30 1.89 15.69 -14.71
N THR A 31 1.57 16.60 -13.84
CA THR A 31 2.36 17.81 -13.57
C THR A 31 3.02 17.73 -12.19
N ASP A 32 4.02 18.57 -11.93
CA ASP A 32 4.66 18.66 -10.61
C ASP A 32 3.69 19.11 -9.50
N ALA A 33 2.54 19.69 -9.87
CA ALA A 33 1.49 20.06 -8.94
C ALA A 33 0.59 18.88 -8.55
N ASP A 34 0.55 17.84 -9.36
CA ASP A 34 -0.27 16.66 -9.07
C ASP A 34 0.33 15.87 -7.91
N ARG A 35 -0.52 15.54 -6.96
CA ARG A 35 -0.18 14.72 -5.80
C ARG A 35 -1.09 13.51 -5.79
N ASP A 36 -0.48 12.34 -5.75
CA ASP A 36 -1.24 11.11 -5.55
C ASP A 36 -1.75 11.01 -4.11
N ARG A 37 -2.83 10.30 -3.93
CA ARG A 37 -3.40 10.00 -2.61
C ARG A 37 -3.67 8.51 -2.51
N VAL A 38 -3.14 7.89 -1.46
CA VAL A 38 -3.41 6.49 -1.12
C VAL A 38 -4.37 6.46 0.06
N VAL A 39 -5.52 5.82 -0.14
CA VAL A 39 -6.47 5.54 0.93
C VAL A 39 -6.60 4.03 1.06
N LEU A 40 -6.25 3.49 2.23
CA LEU A 40 -6.35 2.07 2.53
C LEU A 40 -7.19 1.89 3.80
N ALA A 41 -8.20 1.03 3.73
CA ALA A 41 -9.02 0.65 4.87
C ALA A 41 -9.03 -0.87 5.02
N VAL A 42 -8.63 -1.35 6.21
CA VAL A 42 -8.67 -2.77 6.57
C VAL A 42 -9.63 -2.94 7.74
N SER A 43 -10.75 -3.60 7.50
CA SER A 43 -11.75 -3.91 8.55
C SER A 43 -11.53 -5.33 9.05
N LEU A 44 -11.57 -5.50 10.36
CA LEU A 44 -11.41 -6.78 11.05
C LEU A 44 -12.60 -7.00 11.96
N ASP A 45 -13.23 -8.18 11.84
CA ASP A 45 -14.26 -8.65 12.73
C ASP A 45 -13.77 -9.96 13.37
N VAL A 46 -13.57 -9.96 14.67
CA VAL A 46 -12.99 -11.08 15.42
C VAL A 46 -14.01 -11.63 16.40
N ARG A 47 -14.17 -12.96 16.41
CA ARG A 47 -14.97 -13.68 17.39
C ARG A 47 -14.08 -14.59 18.22
N GLY A 48 -14.03 -14.36 19.51
CA GLY A 48 -13.36 -15.24 20.46
C GLY A 48 -14.17 -16.51 20.73
N GLY A 49 -13.52 -17.58 21.17
CA GLY A 49 -14.16 -18.84 21.52
C GLY A 49 -15.15 -18.72 22.69
N SER A 50 -15.07 -17.69 23.51
CA SER A 50 -15.99 -17.32 24.59
C SER A 50 -17.25 -16.57 24.12
N GLY A 51 -17.38 -16.34 22.81
CA GLY A 51 -18.46 -15.52 22.25
C GLY A 51 -18.20 -14.00 22.26
N ALA A 52 -17.08 -13.56 22.84
CA ALA A 52 -16.67 -12.16 22.77
C ALA A 52 -16.41 -11.75 21.31
N THR A 53 -16.89 -10.58 20.92
CA THR A 53 -16.68 -10.01 19.58
C THR A 53 -15.91 -8.72 19.69
N TRP A 54 -15.02 -8.49 18.73
CA TRP A 54 -14.32 -7.23 18.55
C TRP A 54 -14.37 -6.84 17.08
N SER A 55 -14.60 -5.58 16.79
CA SER A 55 -14.46 -5.04 15.45
C SER A 55 -13.58 -3.80 15.45
N GLY A 56 -12.85 -3.60 14.35
CA GLY A 56 -11.99 -2.44 14.19
C GLY A 56 -11.60 -2.22 12.75
N ARG A 57 -11.18 -1.00 12.48
CA ARG A 57 -10.73 -0.60 11.15
C ARG A 57 -9.40 0.15 11.25
N TYR A 58 -8.41 -0.35 10.55
CA TYR A 58 -7.19 0.41 10.27
C TYR A 58 -7.40 1.26 9.03
N LEU A 59 -7.09 2.54 9.14
CA LEU A 59 -7.23 3.51 8.06
C LEU A 59 -5.88 4.19 7.82
N LEU A 60 -5.41 4.16 6.57
CA LEU A 60 -4.35 5.01 6.05
C LEU A 60 -4.98 6.01 5.08
N ASP A 61 -4.60 7.27 5.21
CA ASP A 61 -4.92 8.34 4.25
C ASP A 61 -3.67 9.19 4.07
N LEU A 62 -3.01 9.02 2.96
CA LEU A 62 -1.70 9.59 2.68
C LEU A 62 -1.70 10.31 1.35
N VAL A 63 -1.23 11.56 1.35
CA VAL A 63 -1.02 12.37 0.16
C VAL A 63 0.48 12.45 -0.12
N GLY A 64 0.87 12.34 -1.39
CA GLY A 64 2.24 12.50 -1.85
C GLY A 64 2.75 13.93 -1.69
N THR A 65 4.07 14.07 -1.76
CA THR A 65 4.75 15.37 -1.75
C THR A 65 5.34 15.68 -3.14
N ALA A 66 6.04 16.79 -3.27
CA ALA A 66 6.78 17.12 -4.50
C ALA A 66 7.93 16.14 -4.75
N GLU A 67 8.53 15.61 -3.67
CA GLU A 67 9.72 14.76 -3.71
C GLU A 67 9.38 13.27 -3.76
N GLU A 68 8.23 12.86 -3.21
CA GLU A 68 7.88 11.46 -3.08
C GLU A 68 6.36 11.24 -3.19
N SER A 69 5.94 10.34 -4.08
CA SER A 69 4.52 9.96 -4.18
C SER A 69 4.06 9.18 -2.94
N ALA A 70 2.78 9.27 -2.61
CA ALA A 70 2.19 8.51 -1.50
C ALA A 70 2.34 7.00 -1.72
N MET A 71 2.14 6.52 -2.96
CA MET A 71 2.32 5.13 -3.32
C MET A 71 3.77 4.68 -3.15
N ALA A 72 4.74 5.46 -3.65
CA ALA A 72 6.16 5.14 -3.50
C ALA A 72 6.54 5.05 -2.01
N ARG A 73 6.08 5.99 -1.18
CA ARG A 73 6.32 5.97 0.27
C ARG A 73 5.75 4.72 0.93
N CYS A 74 4.51 4.35 0.65
CA CYS A 74 3.90 3.14 1.19
C CYS A 74 4.69 1.88 0.86
N VAL A 75 5.14 1.74 -0.39
CA VAL A 75 5.85 0.53 -0.84
C VAL A 75 7.30 0.53 -0.36
N SER A 76 8.05 1.63 -0.59
CA SER A 76 9.48 1.69 -0.30
C SER A 76 9.78 1.62 1.19
N ARG A 77 9.01 2.34 2.04
CA ARG A 77 9.22 2.33 3.50
C ARG A 77 8.89 0.97 4.10
N THR A 78 7.82 0.34 3.65
CA THR A 78 7.46 -1.02 4.11
C THR A 78 8.52 -2.04 3.73
N LEU A 79 9.03 -1.99 2.50
CA LEU A 79 10.11 -2.88 2.05
C LEU A 79 11.41 -2.62 2.83
N ALA A 80 11.82 -1.36 2.98
CA ALA A 80 13.03 -0.99 3.71
C ALA A 80 12.98 -1.43 5.18
N LEU A 81 11.81 -1.33 5.82
CA LEU A 81 11.58 -1.83 7.16
C LEU A 81 11.80 -3.35 7.23
N GLY A 82 11.22 -4.11 6.29
CA GLY A 82 11.43 -5.56 6.20
C GLY A 82 12.91 -5.94 6.02
N VAL A 83 13.61 -5.25 5.13
CA VAL A 83 15.05 -5.47 4.91
C VAL A 83 15.85 -5.16 6.18
N ARG A 84 15.56 -4.07 6.88
CA ARG A 84 16.21 -3.73 8.15
C ARG A 84 16.05 -4.84 9.19
N HIS A 85 14.83 -5.36 9.36
CA HIS A 85 14.54 -6.44 10.29
C HIS A 85 15.21 -7.78 9.91
N ILE A 86 15.48 -8.02 8.63
CA ILE A 86 16.29 -9.17 8.21
C ILE A 86 17.76 -8.95 8.59
N LEU A 87 18.29 -7.76 8.31
CA LEU A 87 19.70 -7.44 8.53
C LEU A 87 20.08 -7.39 10.02
N ASP A 88 19.18 -6.93 10.89
CA ASP A 88 19.40 -6.87 12.33
C ASP A 88 19.06 -8.19 13.05
N GLY A 89 18.59 -9.19 12.31
CA GLY A 89 18.30 -10.53 12.85
C GLY A 89 16.99 -10.62 13.62
N SER A 90 16.15 -9.59 13.61
CA SER A 90 14.84 -9.61 14.30
C SER A 90 13.78 -10.45 13.54
N LEU A 91 14.00 -10.70 12.24
CA LEU A 91 13.25 -11.70 11.49
C LEU A 91 14.06 -12.97 11.34
N PRO A 92 13.48 -14.15 11.62
CA PRO A 92 14.17 -15.43 11.43
C PRO A 92 14.42 -15.69 9.94
N PRO A 93 15.47 -16.45 9.59
CA PRO A 93 15.73 -16.82 8.22
C PRO A 93 14.65 -17.79 7.70
N GLY A 94 14.39 -17.72 6.39
CA GLY A 94 13.42 -18.58 5.69
C GLY A 94 12.18 -17.84 5.23
N LEU A 95 11.16 -18.59 4.84
CA LEU A 95 9.86 -18.06 4.46
C LEU A 95 9.05 -17.76 5.72
N GLY A 96 8.68 -16.49 5.91
CA GLY A 96 7.89 -16.03 7.05
C GLY A 96 6.88 -14.96 6.66
N ARG A 97 6.10 -14.53 7.63
CA ARG A 97 5.19 -13.39 7.52
C ARG A 97 5.86 -12.16 8.11
N ALA A 98 5.48 -10.98 7.65
CA ALA A 98 6.01 -9.72 8.16
C ALA A 98 5.74 -9.55 9.68
N ALA A 99 4.54 -9.92 10.14
CA ALA A 99 4.17 -9.88 11.55
C ALA A 99 3.31 -11.10 11.91
N GLU A 100 3.74 -11.88 12.88
CA GLU A 100 3.06 -13.10 13.31
C GLU A 100 2.46 -12.97 14.73
N THR A 101 2.89 -11.97 15.49
CA THR A 101 2.38 -11.69 16.84
C THR A 101 1.81 -10.29 16.93
N ALA A 102 0.95 -10.06 17.94
CA ALA A 102 0.38 -8.74 18.20
C ALA A 102 1.47 -7.70 18.46
N GLU A 103 2.45 -8.03 19.29
CA GLU A 103 3.55 -7.12 19.62
C GLU A 103 4.36 -6.72 18.39
N ARG A 104 4.65 -7.69 17.50
CA ARG A 104 5.37 -7.40 16.26
C ARG A 104 4.53 -6.53 15.32
N SER A 105 3.22 -6.80 15.21
CA SER A 105 2.31 -6.00 14.41
C SER A 105 2.25 -4.55 14.92
N GLU A 106 2.14 -4.34 16.22
CA GLU A 106 2.14 -3.02 16.85
C GLU A 106 3.48 -2.30 16.62
N ALA A 107 4.60 -3.00 16.81
CA ALA A 107 5.93 -2.44 16.57
C ALA A 107 6.09 -2.00 15.10
N TRP A 108 5.67 -2.82 14.14
CA TRP A 108 5.74 -2.48 12.72
C TRP A 108 4.86 -1.27 12.37
N LEU A 109 3.63 -1.21 12.88
CA LEU A 109 2.74 -0.06 12.65
C LEU A 109 3.34 1.22 13.25
N ALA A 110 3.96 1.13 14.45
CA ALA A 110 4.62 2.26 15.08
C ALA A 110 5.87 2.72 14.30
N GLU A 111 6.65 1.79 13.73
CA GLU A 111 7.79 2.12 12.89
C GLU A 111 7.36 2.74 11.56
N LEU A 112 6.34 2.18 10.89
CA LEU A 112 5.77 2.75 9.68
C LEU A 112 5.23 4.16 9.91
N ALA A 113 4.59 4.41 11.05
CA ALA A 113 4.14 5.76 11.40
C ALA A 113 5.29 6.75 11.53
N ARG A 114 6.42 6.36 12.13
CA ARG A 114 7.65 7.18 12.21
C ARG A 114 8.27 7.45 10.84
N GLU A 115 8.11 6.53 9.90
CA GLU A 115 8.56 6.65 8.50
C GLU A 115 7.54 7.38 7.59
N GLY A 116 6.49 7.99 8.17
CA GLY A 116 5.49 8.77 7.44
C GLY A 116 4.39 7.95 6.78
N VAL A 117 4.13 6.73 7.26
CA VAL A 117 3.02 5.85 6.83
C VAL A 117 2.14 5.51 8.05
N PRO A 118 1.39 6.49 8.59
CA PRO A 118 0.62 6.32 9.82
C PRO A 118 -0.73 5.64 9.56
N PHE A 119 -0.98 4.52 10.21
CA PHE A 119 -2.29 3.90 10.27
C PHE A 119 -3.05 4.35 11.53
N THR A 120 -4.31 4.70 11.36
CA THR A 120 -5.20 5.04 12.47
C THR A 120 -6.14 3.86 12.73
N LEU A 121 -6.18 3.35 13.98
CA LEU A 121 -7.17 2.36 14.40
C LEU A 121 -8.42 3.08 14.88
N ARG A 122 -9.57 2.67 14.35
CA ARG A 122 -10.91 3.00 14.84
C ARG A 122 -11.55 1.72 15.32
N ALA A 123 -11.70 1.55 16.64
CA ALA A 123 -12.47 0.48 17.22
C ALA A 123 -13.98 0.77 17.03
N GLY A 124 -14.76 -0.26 16.69
CA GLY A 124 -16.21 -0.22 16.57
C GLY A 124 -16.89 -0.66 17.88
#